data_c31a8e6308afc3d03a925649ba464f4f
#
_entry.id   c31a8e6308afc3d03a925649ba464f4f
#
_cell.length_a   1.000
_cell.length_b   1.000
_cell.length_c   1.000
_cell.angle_alpha   90.00
_cell.angle_beta   90.00
_cell.angle_gamma   90.00
#
_symmetry.space_group_name_H-M   'P 1'
#
loop_
_entity.id
_entity.type
_entity.pdbx_description
1 polymer ?
#
loop_
_entity_poly.entity_id
_entity_poly.type
_entity_poly.pdbx_seq_one_letter_code
_entity_poly.pdbx_strand_id
1 'polypeptide(L)'
;MTDVTALHREFFARYASLANDAAYVEACPSATSVPVVGPVSSLLDVRRNIREALVHDGACVAKTPGVDFEASLAQQVSILGLALPDSLGAGYSTIAVTPNRKYYASSSIGQPMHYDDAHRATPPPVISLYCDVPSADGGITTLAPLGTYLDGRRFTLPPACFARDALTLVGAMGLIQRPLLLDGPRLGCALPSIAMEIQSDSEVLNVLAELLDWCHRPANQVRLRLESGDVLFIDNFRWVHGRTAFPADQPRRLYRASFACAD
;
A
#
# COMPACT_ATOMS: atom_id res chain seq x y z
N MET A 1 -1.15 8.77 -31.54
CA MET A 1 -1.38 8.11 -30.24
C MET A 1 -0.02 7.70 -29.72
N THR A 2 0.47 8.34 -28.69
CA THR A 2 1.71 7.95 -28.03
C THR A 2 1.47 6.56 -27.45
N ASP A 3 2.40 5.64 -27.61
CA ASP A 3 2.27 4.28 -27.06
C ASP A 3 2.28 4.37 -25.53
N VAL A 4 1.09 4.42 -24.96
CA VAL A 4 0.84 4.53 -23.52
C VAL A 4 1.46 3.34 -22.75
N THR A 5 1.51 2.17 -23.38
CA THR A 5 2.11 0.96 -22.83
C THR A 5 3.62 1.13 -22.62
N ALA A 6 4.32 1.77 -23.55
CA ALA A 6 5.76 2.03 -23.44
C ALA A 6 6.04 3.01 -22.30
N LEU A 7 5.29 4.11 -22.20
CA LEU A 7 5.44 5.10 -21.14
C LEU A 7 5.27 4.46 -19.75
N HIS A 8 4.28 3.60 -19.59
CA HIS A 8 4.00 2.89 -18.35
C HIS A 8 5.14 1.95 -17.94
N ARG A 9 5.66 1.14 -18.86
CA ARG A 9 6.75 0.20 -18.57
C ARG A 9 8.03 0.91 -18.13
N GLU A 10 8.42 1.97 -18.82
CA GLU A 10 9.57 2.77 -18.47
C GLU A 10 9.42 3.43 -17.11
N PHE A 11 8.22 3.95 -16.82
CA PHE A 11 7.89 4.59 -15.56
C PHE A 11 8.05 3.62 -14.39
N PHE A 12 7.42 2.47 -14.45
CA PHE A 12 7.51 1.49 -13.37
C PHE A 12 8.90 0.87 -13.24
N ALA A 13 9.62 0.65 -14.36
CA ALA A 13 10.99 0.20 -14.32
C ALA A 13 11.90 1.19 -13.57
N ARG A 14 11.69 2.50 -13.76
CA ARG A 14 12.41 3.55 -13.02
C ARG A 14 12.18 3.45 -11.52
N TYR A 15 10.93 3.32 -11.06
CA TYR A 15 10.62 3.24 -9.64
C TYR A 15 11.01 1.90 -9.02
N ALA A 16 10.93 0.81 -9.78
CA ALA A 16 11.48 -0.47 -9.37
C ALA A 16 13.00 -0.37 -9.16
N SER A 17 13.72 0.30 -10.07
CA SER A 17 15.15 0.56 -9.91
C SER A 17 15.43 1.42 -8.68
N LEU A 18 14.67 2.50 -8.49
CA LEU A 18 14.81 3.40 -7.33
C LEU A 18 14.62 2.66 -6.01
N ALA A 19 13.61 1.80 -5.89
CA ALA A 19 13.33 1.04 -4.68
C ALA A 19 14.42 0.02 -4.32
N ASN A 20 15.35 -0.25 -5.25
CA ASN A 20 16.54 -1.09 -5.07
C ASN A 20 17.84 -0.26 -4.89
N ASP A 21 17.79 1.06 -5.05
CA ASP A 21 18.94 1.95 -4.89
C ASP A 21 19.34 2.05 -3.41
N ALA A 22 20.64 1.89 -3.13
CA ALA A 22 21.15 1.92 -1.75
C ALA A 22 20.88 3.26 -1.05
N ALA A 23 21.06 4.38 -1.75
CA ALA A 23 20.80 5.70 -1.19
C ALA A 23 19.30 5.89 -0.89
N TYR A 24 18.42 5.32 -1.72
CA TYR A 24 16.99 5.32 -1.43
C TYR A 24 16.64 4.42 -0.24
N VAL A 25 17.29 3.26 -0.10
CA VAL A 25 17.08 2.36 1.05
C VAL A 25 17.49 3.04 2.35
N GLU A 26 18.61 3.77 2.36
CA GLU A 26 19.18 4.44 3.53
C GLU A 26 18.62 5.85 3.77
N ALA A 27 17.84 6.41 2.85
CA ALA A 27 17.33 7.77 2.98
C ALA A 27 16.54 7.97 4.27
N CYS A 28 16.75 9.11 4.90
CA CYS A 28 16.02 9.48 6.11
C CYS A 28 14.51 9.59 5.83
N PRO A 29 13.66 9.16 6.77
CA PRO A 29 12.22 9.32 6.66
C PRO A 29 11.83 10.81 6.73
N SER A 30 10.61 11.10 6.28
CA SER A 30 10.01 12.42 6.51
C SER A 30 9.78 12.65 8.02
N ALA A 31 9.51 13.89 8.40
CA ALA A 31 9.07 14.22 9.75
C ALA A 31 7.67 13.65 10.09
N THR A 32 6.92 13.21 9.08
CA THR A 32 5.60 12.58 9.25
C THR A 32 5.76 11.19 9.84
N SER A 33 4.93 10.85 10.80
CA SER A 33 4.87 9.52 11.41
C SER A 33 3.44 9.00 11.40
N VAL A 34 3.27 7.70 11.51
CA VAL A 34 1.96 7.11 11.78
C VAL A 34 1.82 6.86 13.28
N PRO A 35 0.59 6.96 13.84
CA PRO A 35 0.35 6.63 15.23
C PRO A 35 0.79 5.20 15.58
N VAL A 36 1.37 5.06 16.77
CA VAL A 36 1.70 3.76 17.35
C VAL A 36 0.71 3.46 18.45
N VAL A 37 -0.08 2.41 18.26
CA VAL A 37 -0.99 1.87 19.26
C VAL A 37 -0.20 0.85 20.07
N GLY A 38 0.22 1.25 21.28
CA GLY A 38 0.97 0.38 22.19
C GLY A 38 0.07 -0.67 22.86
N PRO A 39 0.66 -1.57 23.63
CA PRO A 39 -0.09 -2.48 24.47
C PRO A 39 -0.92 -1.67 25.46
N VAL A 40 -2.24 -1.78 25.36
CA VAL A 40 -3.20 -1.15 26.27
C VAL A 40 -3.86 -2.19 27.14
N SER A 41 -4.42 -1.75 28.26
CA SER A 41 -4.96 -2.61 29.31
C SER A 41 -6.19 -3.44 28.90
N SER A 42 -6.84 -3.10 27.78
CA SER A 42 -8.00 -3.84 27.32
C SER A 42 -8.08 -3.96 25.79
N LEU A 43 -8.67 -5.05 25.28
CA LEU A 43 -8.94 -5.26 23.87
C LEU A 43 -9.87 -4.19 23.30
N LEU A 44 -10.80 -3.66 24.11
CA LEU A 44 -11.73 -2.60 23.70
C LEU A 44 -10.99 -1.29 23.42
N ASP A 45 -9.97 -0.96 24.20
CA ASP A 45 -9.16 0.23 23.99
C ASP A 45 -8.29 0.09 22.74
N VAL A 46 -7.69 -1.09 22.50
CA VAL A 46 -6.96 -1.38 21.26
C VAL A 46 -7.87 -1.18 20.06
N ARG A 47 -9.08 -1.76 20.10
CA ARG A 47 -10.07 -1.63 19.02
C ARG A 47 -10.43 -0.17 18.74
N ARG A 48 -10.73 0.59 19.79
CA ARG A 48 -11.08 2.01 19.67
C ARG A 48 -9.92 2.79 19.05
N ASN A 49 -8.72 2.65 19.60
CA ASN A 49 -7.54 3.41 19.18
C ASN A 49 -7.15 3.10 17.73
N ILE A 50 -7.24 1.85 17.28
CA ILE A 50 -6.96 1.48 15.87
C ILE A 50 -8.02 2.10 14.95
N ARG A 51 -9.31 2.04 15.30
CA ARG A 51 -10.37 2.65 14.50
C ARG A 51 -10.23 4.17 14.42
N GLU A 52 -9.98 4.83 15.55
CA GLU A 52 -9.74 6.27 15.60
C GLU A 52 -8.54 6.66 14.73
N ALA A 53 -7.41 5.96 14.83
CA ALA A 53 -6.24 6.21 14.02
C ALA A 53 -6.52 6.00 12.52
N LEU A 54 -7.27 4.96 12.13
CA LEU A 54 -7.66 4.77 10.74
C LEU A 54 -8.58 5.89 10.24
N VAL A 55 -9.49 6.37 11.06
CA VAL A 55 -10.37 7.48 10.69
C VAL A 55 -9.60 8.79 10.54
N HIS A 56 -8.75 9.13 11.51
CA HIS A 56 -8.05 10.41 11.54
C HIS A 56 -6.81 10.42 10.65
N ASP A 57 -5.93 9.45 10.83
CA ASP A 57 -4.61 9.41 10.21
C ASP A 57 -4.56 8.51 8.96
N GLY A 58 -5.47 7.54 8.88
CA GLY A 58 -5.56 6.59 7.77
C GLY A 58 -4.53 5.45 7.84
N ALA A 59 -3.62 5.48 8.79
CA ALA A 59 -2.68 4.39 9.04
C ALA A 59 -2.23 4.38 10.50
N CYS A 60 -1.92 3.18 11.03
CA CYS A 60 -1.30 3.05 12.35
C CYS A 60 -0.54 1.72 12.48
N VAL A 61 0.39 1.66 13.42
CA VAL A 61 1.08 0.42 13.82
C VAL A 61 0.58 -0.01 15.19
N ALA A 62 0.02 -1.21 15.30
CA ALA A 62 -0.26 -1.84 16.58
C ALA A 62 0.91 -2.75 16.98
N LYS A 63 1.39 -2.58 18.22
CA LYS A 63 2.45 -3.40 18.78
C LYS A 63 1.82 -4.57 19.54
N THR A 64 2.02 -5.80 19.05
CA THR A 64 1.48 -7.03 19.65
C THR A 64 2.59 -8.07 19.88
N PRO A 65 3.61 -7.74 20.68
CA PRO A 65 4.75 -8.62 20.89
C PRO A 65 4.30 -9.96 21.48
N GLY A 66 4.83 -11.07 20.95
CA GLY A 66 4.53 -12.41 21.43
C GLY A 66 3.16 -12.97 21.03
N VAL A 67 2.38 -12.23 20.26
CA VAL A 67 1.10 -12.72 19.67
C VAL A 67 1.44 -13.35 18.33
N ASP A 68 1.05 -14.60 18.11
CA ASP A 68 1.20 -15.25 16.81
C ASP A 68 0.23 -14.70 15.77
N PHE A 69 0.44 -15.07 14.51
CA PHE A 69 -0.36 -14.53 13.41
C PHE A 69 -1.84 -14.90 13.52
N GLU A 70 -2.18 -16.14 13.87
CA GLU A 70 -3.57 -16.63 13.96
C GLU A 70 -4.33 -15.86 15.04
N ALA A 71 -3.74 -15.69 16.22
CA ALA A 71 -4.33 -14.90 17.29
C ALA A 71 -4.44 -13.41 16.91
N SER A 72 -3.41 -12.87 16.23
CA SER A 72 -3.44 -11.52 15.70
C SER A 72 -4.54 -11.34 14.64
N LEU A 73 -4.70 -12.26 13.71
CA LEU A 73 -5.76 -12.21 12.69
C LEU A 73 -7.15 -12.26 13.34
N ALA A 74 -7.36 -13.10 14.35
CA ALA A 74 -8.60 -13.14 15.10
C ALA A 74 -8.93 -11.80 15.78
N GLN A 75 -7.92 -11.13 16.35
CA GLN A 75 -8.06 -9.77 16.89
C GLN A 75 -8.40 -8.75 15.79
N GLN A 76 -7.71 -8.77 14.67
CA GLN A 76 -7.97 -7.87 13.54
C GLN A 76 -9.41 -8.04 13.01
N VAL A 77 -9.87 -9.29 12.86
CA VAL A 77 -11.27 -9.60 12.50
C VAL A 77 -12.25 -9.02 13.52
N SER A 78 -11.95 -9.12 14.81
CA SER A 78 -12.80 -8.53 15.86
C SER A 78 -12.87 -7.00 15.79
N ILE A 79 -11.82 -6.36 15.29
CA ILE A 79 -11.70 -4.89 15.17
C ILE A 79 -12.38 -4.39 13.89
N LEU A 80 -12.06 -5.01 12.75
CA LEU A 80 -12.37 -4.51 11.41
C LEU A 80 -13.50 -5.28 10.69
N GLY A 81 -13.98 -6.36 11.28
CA GLY A 81 -14.93 -7.24 10.63
C GLY A 81 -14.25 -8.36 9.85
N LEU A 82 -15.02 -9.05 9.02
CA LEU A 82 -14.57 -10.23 8.30
C LEU A 82 -13.44 -9.90 7.30
N ALA A 83 -12.37 -10.68 7.34
CA ALA A 83 -11.33 -10.62 6.33
C ALA A 83 -11.86 -11.07 4.97
N LEU A 84 -11.53 -10.32 3.93
CA LEU A 84 -11.87 -10.65 2.56
C LEU A 84 -10.99 -11.79 2.05
N PRO A 85 -11.55 -12.73 1.28
CA PRO A 85 -10.75 -13.80 0.70
C PRO A 85 -9.70 -13.23 -0.27
N ASP A 86 -8.51 -13.81 -0.25
CA ASP A 86 -7.49 -13.59 -1.26
C ASP A 86 -7.81 -14.34 -2.56
N SER A 87 -6.88 -14.36 -3.51
CA SER A 87 -7.04 -15.08 -4.79
C SER A 87 -7.14 -16.61 -4.64
N LEU A 88 -6.77 -17.14 -3.48
CA LEU A 88 -6.83 -18.58 -3.16
C LEU A 88 -8.00 -18.94 -2.23
N GLY A 89 -8.81 -17.93 -1.85
CA GLY A 89 -9.96 -18.11 -0.95
C GLY A 89 -9.60 -18.03 0.54
N ALA A 90 -8.33 -17.82 0.89
CA ALA A 90 -7.92 -17.59 2.26
C ALA A 90 -8.22 -16.15 2.71
N GLY A 91 -8.43 -15.93 4.00
CA GLY A 91 -8.61 -14.59 4.58
C GLY A 91 -7.32 -13.76 4.65
N TYR A 92 -6.21 -14.29 4.16
CA TYR A 92 -4.90 -13.65 4.16
C TYR A 92 -3.98 -14.20 3.07
N SER A 93 -2.92 -13.47 2.75
CA SER A 93 -1.84 -13.93 1.87
C SER A 93 -0.47 -13.76 2.53
N THR A 94 0.44 -14.69 2.24
CA THR A 94 1.81 -14.65 2.73
C THR A 94 2.70 -13.85 1.80
N ILE A 95 3.46 -12.90 2.36
CA ILE A 95 4.46 -12.09 1.68
C ILE A 95 5.84 -12.58 2.13
N ALA A 96 6.47 -13.43 1.33
CA ALA A 96 7.79 -14.00 1.61
C ALA A 96 8.53 -14.30 0.31
N VAL A 97 9.87 -14.33 0.35
CA VAL A 97 10.66 -14.72 -0.82
C VAL A 97 10.37 -16.19 -1.16
N THR A 98 10.00 -16.41 -2.41
CA THR A 98 9.76 -17.76 -2.94
C THR A 98 10.71 -18.08 -4.10
N PRO A 99 11.02 -19.37 -4.37
CA PRO A 99 11.90 -19.74 -5.48
C PRO A 99 11.42 -19.22 -6.84
N ASN A 100 10.12 -19.14 -7.04
CA ASN A 100 9.53 -18.76 -8.34
C ASN A 100 9.40 -17.26 -8.58
N ARG A 101 9.61 -16.39 -7.61
CA ARG A 101 9.71 -14.92 -7.67
C ARG A 101 8.85 -14.22 -8.74
N LYS A 102 7.62 -14.67 -8.96
CA LYS A 102 6.76 -14.14 -10.02
C LYS A 102 6.27 -12.71 -9.75
N TYR A 103 6.21 -12.32 -8.48
CA TYR A 103 5.64 -11.05 -8.05
C TYR A 103 6.59 -10.32 -7.11
N TYR A 104 6.49 -9.00 -7.03
CA TYR A 104 7.26 -8.20 -6.06
C TYR A 104 7.09 -8.69 -4.63
N ALA A 105 5.86 -9.01 -4.24
CA ALA A 105 5.55 -9.55 -2.91
C ALA A 105 6.30 -10.86 -2.58
N SER A 106 6.65 -11.67 -3.60
CA SER A 106 7.38 -12.93 -3.45
C SER A 106 8.87 -12.84 -3.75
N SER A 107 9.43 -11.63 -3.80
CA SER A 107 10.84 -11.35 -4.10
C SER A 107 11.48 -10.47 -3.04
N SER A 108 12.81 -10.39 -3.06
CA SER A 108 13.61 -9.47 -2.23
C SER A 108 13.84 -8.11 -2.89
N ILE A 109 13.46 -7.93 -4.17
CA ILE A 109 13.55 -6.65 -4.87
C ILE A 109 12.59 -5.63 -4.25
N GLY A 110 12.97 -4.35 -4.32
CA GLY A 110 12.12 -3.26 -3.86
C GLY A 110 10.77 -3.24 -4.58
N GLN A 111 9.71 -3.01 -3.84
CA GLN A 111 8.36 -2.87 -4.38
C GLN A 111 8.01 -1.38 -4.45
N PRO A 112 7.80 -0.82 -5.65
CA PRO A 112 7.37 0.55 -5.80
C PRO A 112 6.06 0.86 -5.09
N MET A 113 5.81 2.14 -4.85
CA MET A 113 4.55 2.62 -4.28
C MET A 113 3.36 2.18 -5.11
N HIS A 114 2.40 1.58 -4.47
CA HIS A 114 1.20 1.04 -5.09
C HIS A 114 0.03 1.06 -4.11
N TYR A 115 -1.09 0.71 -4.64
CA TYR A 115 -2.36 0.51 -3.99
C TYR A 115 -2.74 -0.96 -4.13
N ASP A 116 -3.17 -1.57 -3.05
CA ASP A 116 -3.47 -3.00 -3.06
C ASP A 116 -4.79 -3.32 -3.76
N ASP A 117 -4.76 -4.43 -4.49
CA ASP A 117 -5.93 -5.02 -5.14
C ASP A 117 -6.65 -4.06 -6.13
N ALA A 118 -5.90 -3.15 -6.78
CA ALA A 118 -6.41 -2.27 -7.82
C ALA A 118 -7.14 -3.02 -8.96
N HIS A 119 -6.86 -4.30 -9.13
CA HIS A 119 -7.48 -5.18 -10.11
C HIS A 119 -8.86 -5.71 -9.72
N ARG A 120 -9.32 -5.50 -8.49
CA ARG A 120 -10.66 -5.93 -8.05
C ARG A 120 -11.70 -4.89 -8.43
N ALA A 121 -12.92 -5.32 -8.74
CA ALA A 121 -14.06 -4.42 -8.96
C ALA A 121 -14.29 -3.51 -7.74
N THR A 122 -14.17 -4.09 -6.53
CA THR A 122 -14.24 -3.37 -5.26
C THR A 122 -12.96 -3.67 -4.49
N PRO A 123 -11.96 -2.78 -4.51
CA PRO A 123 -10.76 -2.94 -3.71
C PRO A 123 -11.07 -2.84 -2.22
N PRO A 124 -10.28 -3.53 -1.35
CA PRO A 124 -10.47 -3.45 0.08
C PRO A 124 -10.19 -2.05 0.61
N PRO A 125 -11.06 -1.46 1.44
CA PRO A 125 -10.81 -0.16 2.05
C PRO A 125 -9.69 -0.19 3.08
N VAL A 126 -9.51 -1.30 3.79
CA VAL A 126 -8.43 -1.46 4.77
C VAL A 126 -7.63 -2.71 4.49
N ILE A 127 -6.32 -2.58 4.58
CA ILE A 127 -5.38 -3.70 4.59
C ILE A 127 -4.58 -3.71 5.89
N SER A 128 -4.12 -4.88 6.28
CA SER A 128 -3.16 -5.04 7.37
C SER A 128 -1.96 -5.83 6.92
N LEU A 129 -0.81 -5.50 7.52
CA LEU A 129 0.45 -6.22 7.35
C LEU A 129 0.96 -6.62 8.73
N TYR A 130 0.82 -7.90 9.07
CA TYR A 130 1.43 -8.47 10.27
C TYR A 130 2.87 -8.90 9.97
N CYS A 131 3.81 -8.42 10.76
CA CYS A 131 5.22 -8.79 10.63
C CYS A 131 5.52 -10.03 11.50
N ASP A 132 5.75 -11.14 10.85
CA ASP A 132 6.16 -12.38 11.52
C ASP A 132 7.68 -12.45 11.64
N VAL A 133 8.38 -12.29 10.53
CA VAL A 133 9.84 -12.26 10.48
C VAL A 133 10.30 -10.98 9.77
N PRO A 134 10.92 -10.05 10.49
CA PRO A 134 11.49 -8.84 9.87
C PRO A 134 12.76 -9.17 9.09
N SER A 135 13.13 -8.31 8.13
CA SER A 135 14.46 -8.30 7.54
C SER A 135 15.42 -7.55 8.44
N ALA A 136 16.65 -8.02 8.62
CA ALA A 136 17.67 -7.32 9.40
C ALA A 136 18.12 -6.04 8.66
N ASP A 137 18.33 -6.14 7.34
CA ASP A 137 18.74 -5.02 6.49
C ASP A 137 17.70 -4.78 5.39
N GLY A 138 17.43 -3.51 5.09
CA GLY A 138 16.43 -3.14 4.08
C GLY A 138 15.03 -3.62 4.44
N GLY A 139 14.20 -3.91 3.43
CA GLY A 139 12.82 -4.38 3.65
C GLY A 139 11.94 -3.36 4.37
N ILE A 140 12.35 -2.09 4.38
CA ILE A 140 11.62 -0.99 5.00
C ILE A 140 10.28 -0.83 4.31
N THR A 141 9.21 -0.83 5.06
CA THR A 141 7.88 -0.49 4.55
C THR A 141 7.81 1.03 4.36
N THR A 142 7.44 1.46 3.17
CA THR A 142 7.31 2.88 2.82
C THR A 142 5.84 3.20 2.61
N LEU A 143 5.40 4.34 3.13
CA LEU A 143 4.02 4.82 3.04
C LEU A 143 4.02 6.27 2.57
N ALA A 144 3.08 6.67 1.72
CA ALA A 144 2.89 8.07 1.34
C ALA A 144 1.42 8.47 1.48
N PRO A 145 1.11 9.55 2.25
CA PRO A 145 -0.25 10.01 2.48
C PRO A 145 -0.75 10.82 1.27
N LEU A 146 -1.75 10.31 0.59
CA LEU A 146 -2.30 10.95 -0.61
C LEU A 146 -2.99 12.29 -0.31
N GLY A 147 -3.55 12.45 0.89
CA GLY A 147 -4.12 13.72 1.33
C GLY A 147 -3.14 14.87 1.21
N THR A 148 -1.89 14.68 1.63
CA THR A 148 -0.84 15.71 1.54
C THR A 148 -0.50 16.08 0.09
N TYR A 149 -0.54 15.13 -0.83
CA TYR A 149 -0.38 15.43 -2.27
C TYR A 149 -1.54 16.27 -2.80
N LEU A 150 -2.76 15.95 -2.38
CA LEU A 150 -3.99 16.59 -2.84
C LEU A 150 -4.23 17.95 -2.19
N ASP A 151 -3.63 18.20 -1.02
CA ASP A 151 -3.74 19.49 -0.32
C ASP A 151 -3.25 20.65 -1.21
N GLY A 152 -4.13 21.61 -1.43
CA GLY A 152 -3.88 22.76 -2.30
C GLY A 152 -3.91 22.47 -3.81
N ARG A 153 -3.98 21.22 -4.24
CA ARG A 153 -4.02 20.84 -5.68
C ARG A 153 -5.38 20.43 -6.19
N ARG A 154 -6.31 20.07 -5.31
CA ARG A 154 -7.61 19.50 -5.68
C ARG A 154 -8.37 20.32 -6.72
N PHE A 155 -8.30 21.64 -6.64
CA PHE A 155 -9.00 22.56 -7.55
C PHE A 155 -8.24 22.81 -8.86
N THR A 156 -7.00 22.38 -8.97
CA THR A 156 -6.16 22.51 -10.16
C THR A 156 -5.99 21.21 -10.92
N LEU A 157 -6.45 20.09 -10.35
CA LEU A 157 -6.39 18.80 -11.01
C LEU A 157 -7.46 18.70 -12.10
N PRO A 158 -7.13 18.07 -13.24
CA PRO A 158 -8.09 17.86 -14.32
C PRO A 158 -9.31 17.09 -13.83
N PRO A 159 -10.53 17.52 -14.18
CA PRO A 159 -11.76 16.76 -13.86
C PRO A 159 -11.74 15.32 -14.39
N ALA A 160 -11.02 15.07 -15.48
CA ALA A 160 -10.83 13.74 -16.04
C ALA A 160 -10.22 12.75 -15.06
N CYS A 161 -9.39 13.19 -14.10
CA CYS A 161 -8.81 12.32 -13.07
C CYS A 161 -9.86 11.69 -12.14
N PHE A 162 -11.03 12.30 -12.01
CA PHE A 162 -12.14 11.85 -11.16
C PHE A 162 -13.20 11.06 -11.95
N ALA A 163 -13.07 10.99 -13.28
CA ALA A 163 -13.98 10.23 -14.10
C ALA A 163 -13.88 8.73 -13.81
N ARG A 164 -15.01 8.03 -13.86
CA ARG A 164 -15.06 6.58 -13.57
C ARG A 164 -14.19 5.73 -14.46
N ASP A 165 -13.90 6.21 -15.65
CA ASP A 165 -13.10 5.60 -16.72
C ASP A 165 -11.77 6.31 -16.95
N ALA A 166 -11.35 7.16 -15.99
CA ALA A 166 -10.07 7.88 -16.07
C ALA A 166 -8.89 6.97 -16.39
N LEU A 167 -8.86 5.79 -15.79
CA LEU A 167 -7.87 4.76 -16.05
C LEU A 167 -8.55 3.49 -16.56
N THR A 168 -8.02 2.92 -17.61
CA THR A 168 -8.32 1.56 -18.05
C THR A 168 -7.13 0.67 -17.67
N LEU A 169 -7.37 -0.25 -16.75
CA LEU A 169 -6.37 -1.20 -16.25
C LEU A 169 -6.58 -2.54 -16.96
N VAL A 170 -5.54 -3.02 -17.64
CA VAL A 170 -5.56 -4.32 -18.34
C VAL A 170 -4.65 -5.28 -17.62
N GLY A 171 -5.19 -6.34 -17.10
CA GLY A 171 -4.46 -7.37 -16.35
C GLY A 171 -4.95 -8.77 -16.65
N ALA A 172 -4.40 -9.77 -15.96
CA ALA A 172 -4.76 -11.18 -16.14
C ALA A 172 -6.26 -11.47 -15.87
N MET A 173 -6.92 -10.62 -15.09
CA MET A 173 -8.35 -10.74 -14.75
C MET A 173 -9.26 -9.99 -15.73
N GLY A 174 -8.71 -9.41 -16.81
CA GLY A 174 -9.44 -8.63 -17.80
C GLY A 174 -9.22 -7.13 -17.68
N LEU A 175 -10.20 -6.38 -18.20
CA LEU A 175 -10.18 -4.92 -18.27
C LEU A 175 -11.03 -4.33 -17.15
N ILE A 176 -10.46 -3.37 -16.41
CA ILE A 176 -11.15 -2.66 -15.34
C ILE A 176 -10.99 -1.17 -15.56
N GLN A 177 -12.09 -0.43 -15.49
CA GLN A 177 -12.09 1.03 -15.54
C GLN A 177 -12.28 1.59 -14.14
N ARG A 178 -11.55 2.66 -13.82
CA ARG A 178 -11.66 3.35 -12.53
C ARG A 178 -11.12 4.78 -12.56
N PRO A 179 -11.54 5.63 -11.62
CA PRO A 179 -10.94 6.94 -11.46
C PRO A 179 -9.48 6.84 -11.04
N LEU A 180 -8.66 7.79 -11.45
CA LEU A 180 -7.32 7.97 -10.86
C LEU A 180 -7.46 8.48 -9.42
N LEU A 181 -8.34 9.44 -9.18
CA LEU A 181 -8.61 10.04 -7.88
C LEU A 181 -10.08 9.84 -7.51
N LEU A 182 -10.33 9.56 -6.23
CA LEU A 182 -11.68 9.47 -5.70
C LEU A 182 -12.09 10.80 -5.10
N ASP A 183 -13.35 11.16 -5.28
CA ASP A 183 -13.98 12.28 -4.58
C ASP A 183 -14.82 11.77 -3.40
N GLY A 184 -14.82 12.49 -2.28
CA GLY A 184 -15.59 12.12 -1.10
C GLY A 184 -14.84 12.34 0.21
N PRO A 185 -15.38 11.82 1.34
CA PRO A 185 -14.75 11.94 2.66
C PRO A 185 -13.40 11.19 2.76
N ARG A 186 -13.19 10.21 1.89
CA ARG A 186 -11.92 9.51 1.70
C ARG A 186 -11.39 9.91 0.33
N LEU A 187 -10.46 10.83 0.32
CA LEU A 187 -9.68 11.11 -0.87
C LEU A 187 -8.76 9.92 -1.10
N GLY A 188 -8.94 9.22 -2.19
CA GLY A 188 -8.14 8.05 -2.52
C GLY A 188 -7.59 8.14 -3.93
N CYS A 189 -6.59 7.36 -4.19
CA CYS A 189 -5.99 7.21 -5.51
C CYS A 189 -5.95 5.72 -5.87
N ALA A 190 -6.41 5.39 -7.07
CA ALA A 190 -6.25 4.06 -7.61
C ALA A 190 -4.91 3.93 -8.33
N LEU A 191 -3.79 4.09 -7.60
CA LEU A 191 -2.47 3.76 -8.16
C LEU A 191 -2.42 2.27 -8.45
N PRO A 192 -2.33 1.88 -9.73
CA PRO A 192 -2.34 0.48 -10.08
C PRO A 192 -1.04 -0.20 -9.64
N SER A 193 -1.17 -1.47 -9.32
CA SER A 193 -0.02 -2.37 -9.18
C SER A 193 0.77 -2.41 -10.50
N ILE A 194 2.08 -2.53 -10.38
CA ILE A 194 3.06 -2.59 -11.49
C ILE A 194 2.74 -3.69 -12.52
N ALA A 195 1.97 -4.70 -12.15
CA ALA A 195 1.65 -5.83 -13.02
C ALA A 195 0.54 -5.54 -14.03
N MET A 196 0.01 -4.31 -14.08
CA MET A 196 -1.12 -3.95 -14.93
C MET A 196 -0.68 -2.97 -16.01
N GLU A 197 -1.18 -3.17 -17.23
CA GLU A 197 -1.09 -2.17 -18.28
C GLU A 197 -2.12 -1.07 -18.01
N ILE A 198 -1.70 0.19 -18.17
CA ILE A 198 -2.58 1.34 -17.96
C ILE A 198 -2.79 2.06 -19.29
N GLN A 199 -4.05 2.33 -19.59
CA GLN A 199 -4.45 3.16 -20.71
C GLN A 199 -5.25 4.35 -20.18
N SER A 200 -4.96 5.54 -20.66
CA SER A 200 -5.65 6.77 -20.28
C SER A 200 -5.32 7.92 -21.23
N ASP A 201 -5.98 9.04 -21.05
CA ASP A 201 -5.64 10.28 -21.72
C ASP A 201 -4.31 10.86 -21.19
N SER A 202 -3.59 11.60 -22.03
CA SER A 202 -2.30 12.18 -21.69
C SER A 202 -2.33 13.09 -20.46
N GLU A 203 -3.42 13.81 -20.25
CA GLU A 203 -3.63 14.69 -19.10
C GLU A 203 -3.68 13.90 -17.79
N VAL A 204 -4.43 12.81 -17.76
CA VAL A 204 -4.53 11.92 -16.59
C VAL A 204 -3.20 11.21 -16.35
N LEU A 205 -2.52 10.79 -17.41
CA LEU A 205 -1.20 10.16 -17.32
C LEU A 205 -0.13 11.11 -16.76
N ASN A 206 -0.19 12.40 -17.08
CA ASN A 206 0.72 13.40 -16.50
C ASN A 206 0.50 13.53 -14.99
N VAL A 207 -0.76 13.58 -14.54
CA VAL A 207 -1.07 13.61 -13.11
C VAL A 207 -0.61 12.32 -12.42
N LEU A 208 -0.83 11.17 -13.04
CA LEU A 208 -0.32 9.89 -12.53
C LEU A 208 1.20 9.90 -12.39
N ALA A 209 1.91 10.44 -13.38
CA ALA A 209 3.36 10.57 -13.36
C ALA A 209 3.83 11.47 -12.21
N GLU A 210 3.24 12.65 -12.06
CA GLU A 210 3.56 13.57 -10.94
C GLU A 210 3.29 12.93 -9.58
N LEU A 211 2.18 12.22 -9.44
CA LEU A 211 1.82 11.52 -8.20
C LEU A 211 2.83 10.43 -7.86
N LEU A 212 3.25 9.63 -8.84
CA LEU A 212 4.27 8.60 -8.65
C LEU A 212 5.62 9.21 -8.26
N ASP A 213 6.03 10.28 -8.94
CA ASP A 213 7.25 11.01 -8.57
C ASP A 213 7.17 11.56 -7.14
N TRP A 214 6.03 12.10 -6.76
CA TRP A 214 5.81 12.63 -5.42
C TRP A 214 5.88 11.53 -4.35
N CYS A 215 5.18 10.41 -4.56
CA CYS A 215 5.15 9.28 -3.63
C CYS A 215 6.53 8.65 -3.41
N HIS A 216 7.40 8.66 -4.43
CA HIS A 216 8.72 8.05 -4.35
C HIS A 216 9.81 8.99 -3.79
N ARG A 217 9.50 10.24 -3.48
CA ARG A 217 10.44 11.12 -2.76
C ARG A 217 10.49 10.74 -1.29
N PRO A 218 11.67 10.39 -0.73
CA PRO A 218 11.78 10.01 0.69
C PRO A 218 11.20 11.05 1.65
N ALA A 219 11.30 12.33 1.32
CA ALA A 219 10.73 13.42 2.12
C ALA A 219 9.19 13.39 2.22
N ASN A 220 8.51 12.68 1.33
CA ASN A 220 7.05 12.52 1.33
C ASN A 220 6.61 11.16 1.90
N GLN A 221 7.55 10.37 2.43
CA GLN A 221 7.31 9.02 2.90
C GLN A 221 7.43 8.91 4.41
N VAL A 222 6.53 8.15 5.00
CA VAL A 222 6.75 7.51 6.30
C VAL A 222 7.46 6.18 6.01
N ARG A 223 8.53 5.90 6.74
CA ARG A 223 9.38 4.73 6.54
C ARG A 223 9.43 3.93 7.84
N LEU A 224 8.93 2.69 7.78
CA LEU A 224 8.72 1.85 8.96
C LEU A 224 9.55 0.57 8.85
N ARG A 225 10.39 0.33 9.84
CA ARG A 225 10.93 -0.99 10.10
C ARG A 225 9.98 -1.71 11.04
N LEU A 226 9.18 -2.61 10.50
CA LEU A 226 8.27 -3.43 11.29
C LEU A 226 9.08 -4.49 12.03
N GLU A 227 8.76 -4.68 13.30
CA GLU A 227 9.32 -5.72 14.16
C GLU A 227 8.36 -6.92 14.24
N SER A 228 8.86 -8.08 14.72
CA SER A 228 8.02 -9.26 14.90
C SER A 228 6.86 -8.96 15.87
N GLY A 229 5.65 -9.28 15.45
CA GLY A 229 4.41 -8.96 16.17
C GLY A 229 3.84 -7.58 15.88
N ASP A 230 4.48 -6.75 15.05
CA ASP A 230 3.86 -5.50 14.59
C ASP A 230 2.77 -5.76 13.58
N VAL A 231 1.67 -5.03 13.71
CA VAL A 231 0.60 -4.99 12.72
C VAL A 231 0.45 -3.57 12.20
N LEU A 232 0.79 -3.36 10.94
CA LEU A 232 0.51 -2.10 10.25
C LEU A 232 -0.89 -2.16 9.63
N PHE A 233 -1.75 -1.23 9.98
CA PHE A 233 -3.05 -1.01 9.36
C PHE A 233 -3.00 0.19 8.43
N ILE A 234 -3.63 0.08 7.26
CA ILE A 234 -3.61 1.11 6.21
C ILE A 234 -5.02 1.28 5.64
N ASP A 235 -5.53 2.51 5.64
CA ASP A 235 -6.63 2.89 4.76
C ASP A 235 -6.10 2.92 3.33
N ASN A 236 -6.46 1.92 2.56
CA ASN A 236 -5.95 1.66 1.23
C ASN A 236 -6.34 2.75 0.21
N PHE A 237 -7.32 3.61 0.53
CA PHE A 237 -7.73 4.74 -0.30
C PHE A 237 -7.03 6.06 0.05
N ARG A 238 -6.38 6.13 1.21
CA ARG A 238 -5.72 7.36 1.69
C ARG A 238 -4.20 7.27 1.64
N TRP A 239 -3.65 6.05 1.63
CA TRP A 239 -2.22 5.80 1.64
C TRP A 239 -1.82 4.82 0.56
N VAL A 240 -0.77 5.16 -0.17
CA VAL A 240 -0.04 4.20 -1.00
C VAL A 240 1.15 3.68 -0.21
N HIS A 241 1.55 2.46 -0.53
CA HIS A 241 2.65 1.82 0.17
C HIS A 241 3.58 1.09 -0.78
N GLY A 242 4.78 0.85 -0.28
CA GLY A 242 5.82 0.14 -0.99
C GLY A 242 6.81 -0.50 -0.01
N ARG A 243 7.91 -0.98 -0.54
CA ARG A 243 8.97 -1.60 0.25
C ARG A 243 10.31 -1.40 -0.42
N THR A 244 11.34 -1.07 0.36
CA THR A 244 12.72 -1.09 -0.13
C THR A 244 13.21 -2.52 -0.36
N ALA A 245 14.23 -2.69 -1.18
CA ALA A 245 14.91 -3.98 -1.35
C ALA A 245 15.53 -4.46 -0.02
N PHE A 246 15.81 -5.75 0.04
CA PHE A 246 16.53 -6.39 1.13
C PHE A 246 17.37 -7.57 0.58
N PRO A 247 18.41 -8.02 1.28
CA PRO A 247 19.22 -9.16 0.85
C PRO A 247 18.38 -10.44 0.65
N ALA A 248 18.60 -11.13 -0.46
CA ALA A 248 17.79 -12.28 -0.86
C ALA A 248 17.94 -13.53 0.05
N ASP A 249 19.01 -13.57 0.81
CA ASP A 249 19.34 -14.61 1.79
C ASP A 249 18.76 -14.36 3.17
N GLN A 250 18.19 -13.17 3.41
CA GLN A 250 17.55 -12.86 4.67
C GLN A 250 16.11 -13.39 4.70
N PRO A 251 15.70 -14.06 5.79
CA PRO A 251 14.31 -14.42 5.98
C PRO A 251 13.49 -13.15 6.22
N ARG A 252 12.41 -13.00 5.46
CA ARG A 252 11.40 -11.98 5.70
C ARG A 252 10.03 -12.58 5.42
N ARG A 253 9.13 -12.49 6.38
CA ARG A 253 7.77 -13.00 6.23
C ARG A 253 6.78 -12.04 6.87
N LEU A 254 5.82 -11.59 6.07
CA LEU A 254 4.64 -10.86 6.53
C LEU A 254 3.40 -11.60 6.08
N TYR A 255 2.31 -11.36 6.80
CA TYR A 255 0.98 -11.79 6.39
C TYR A 255 0.13 -10.55 6.11
N ARG A 256 -0.52 -10.54 4.95
CA ARG A 256 -1.45 -9.48 4.56
C ARG A 256 -2.88 -9.98 4.67
N ALA A 257 -3.72 -9.25 5.36
CA ALA A 257 -5.16 -9.41 5.32
C ALA A 257 -5.84 -8.15 4.79
N SER A 258 -7.01 -8.33 4.19
CA SER A 258 -7.83 -7.26 3.60
C SER A 258 -9.19 -7.28 4.25
N PHE A 259 -9.77 -6.10 4.55
CA PHE A 259 -11.02 -5.99 5.28
C PHE A 259 -12.01 -5.10 4.53
N ALA A 260 -13.29 -5.48 4.58
CA ALA A 260 -14.36 -4.70 3.97
C ALA A 260 -14.76 -3.47 4.80
N CYS A 261 -14.19 -3.25 5.97
CA CYS A 261 -14.64 -2.30 6.99
C CYS A 261 -16.16 -2.31 7.16
N ALA A 262 -16.64 -2.91 8.22
CA ALA A 262 -17.97 -2.59 8.69
C ALA A 262 -17.95 -1.14 9.21
N ASP A 263 -18.84 -0.31 8.68
CA ASP A 263 -19.08 1.06 9.13
C ASP A 263 -19.33 1.12 10.65
#